data_86c467d6c60c8f2dd4c4ad64bcf3b1d1
#
_entry.id   86c467d6c60c8f2dd4c4ad64bcf3b1d1
#
_cell.length_a   1.000
_cell.length_b   1.000
_cell.length_c   1.000
_cell.angle_alpha   90.00
_cell.angle_beta   90.00
_cell.angle_gamma   90.00
#
_symmetry.space_group_name_H-M   'P 1'
#
loop_
_entity.id
_entity.type
_entity.pdbx_description
1 polymer ?
#
loop_
_entity_poly.entity_id
_entity_poly.type
_entity_poly.pdbx_seq_one_letter_code
_entity_poly.pdbx_strand_id
1 'polypeptide(L)'
;MRHSVFAIGCAALLSAILLAGQGQRQGATPVAALADDFKPASTNVIGQQYPQVNSKRQVSFRISAPQATSIRALGINLVKGEDGVFTGVTPPQDPGFHYYQLTIDGVNVADPNSESFFGAGNVRSGIEIPEEGIDFYDNKDVPHGEIRSHWFKAKSNGENRLAYVYTPPGYDRESTRRYPVLYLQHGMGEDRRAWPNQGRTNFILDNLIAEGKARSMIIVMEDGGITPGMNGASGGGTRGGRGAANATMPFTSQIINDVVPEIDASYRTIADRDHRAMAGLSLGGTQTYQVTQANMDKFAYIGIFSAPFGFPGIETGYNGLLSKPEAFDKQVKAFFISMGSKEAATTGRQPAEQMKAAGVKHITYFEAPGTAHEFQTWRKSLHEFAPLLFKE
;
A
#
# COMPACT_ATOMS: atom_id res chain seq x y z
N MET A 1 -25.75 65.38 3.09
CA MET A 1 -27.13 65.90 3.15
C MET A 1 -28.03 64.73 3.43
N ARG A 2 -28.62 64.77 4.64
CA ARG A 2 -29.98 64.43 5.05
C ARG A 2 -30.44 62.99 4.74
N HIS A 3 -30.53 62.06 5.72
CA HIS A 3 -31.70 61.85 6.66
C HIS A 3 -32.91 61.22 5.96
N SER A 4 -33.58 60.17 6.38
CA SER A 4 -34.23 59.80 7.66
C SER A 4 -34.71 58.33 7.52
N VAL A 5 -34.57 57.42 8.42
CA VAL A 5 -35.33 56.89 9.56
C VAL A 5 -36.86 57.02 9.47
N PHE A 6 -37.56 55.87 9.67
CA PHE A 6 -38.84 55.63 10.42
C PHE A 6 -39.16 54.11 10.30
N ALA A 7 -39.31 53.37 11.21
CA ALA A 7 -39.79 52.93 12.48
C ALA A 7 -41.31 52.66 12.54
N ILE A 8 -41.64 51.46 13.08
CA ILE A 8 -42.76 51.09 13.95
C ILE A 8 -44.11 50.69 13.31
N GLY A 9 -44.62 49.56 13.82
CA GLY A 9 -46.05 49.22 13.80
C GLY A 9 -46.36 47.77 14.12
N CYS A 10 -46.43 47.43 15.42
CA CYS A 10 -47.09 46.21 15.97
C CYS A 10 -48.60 46.31 15.78
N ALA A 11 -49.27 45.19 15.52
CA ALA A 11 -50.62 44.94 16.00
C ALA A 11 -50.90 43.44 16.09
N ALA A 12 -51.12 42.98 17.29
CA ALA A 12 -51.71 41.70 17.66
C ALA A 12 -53.24 41.83 17.62
N LEU A 13 -53.95 40.76 17.24
CA LEU A 13 -55.30 40.49 17.74
C LEU A 13 -55.68 39.02 17.61
N LEU A 14 -56.16 38.50 18.66
CA LEU A 14 -56.63 37.27 19.21
C LEU A 14 -57.89 36.67 18.51
N SER A 15 -58.03 35.36 18.81
CA SER A 15 -59.28 34.57 19.04
C SER A 15 -59.92 33.90 17.82
N ALA A 16 -60.04 32.57 17.81
CA ALA A 16 -61.02 31.78 18.56
C ALA A 16 -60.83 30.27 18.38
N ILE A 17 -61.15 29.60 19.44
CA ILE A 17 -61.14 28.17 19.73
C ILE A 17 -62.20 27.44 18.91
N LEU A 18 -61.89 26.21 18.40
CA LEU A 18 -62.86 25.15 18.24
C LEU A 18 -62.18 23.79 18.55
N LEU A 19 -62.61 23.20 19.68
CA LEU A 19 -62.32 21.82 20.05
C LEU A 19 -63.16 20.86 19.22
N ALA A 20 -62.55 19.80 18.70
CA ALA A 20 -63.18 18.49 18.63
C ALA A 20 -62.18 17.38 18.23
N GLY A 21 -62.14 16.30 18.98
CA GLY A 21 -61.75 14.99 18.51
C GLY A 21 -60.38 14.45 18.91
N GLN A 22 -60.27 13.89 20.11
CA GLN A 22 -59.18 13.06 20.58
C GLN A 22 -59.07 11.79 19.76
N GLY A 23 -57.91 11.59 19.12
CA GLY A 23 -57.41 10.31 18.72
C GLY A 23 -55.95 10.21 19.17
N GLN A 24 -55.70 9.63 20.35
CA GLN A 24 -54.36 9.33 20.83
C GLN A 24 -53.73 8.31 19.89
N ARG A 25 -52.92 8.78 18.93
CA ARG A 25 -51.86 7.96 18.34
C ARG A 25 -50.63 8.15 19.24
N GLN A 26 -50.30 7.07 19.99
CA GLN A 26 -49.03 6.97 20.68
C GLN A 26 -47.92 7.26 19.66
N GLY A 27 -47.29 8.41 19.81
CA GLY A 27 -46.10 8.78 19.04
C GLY A 27 -45.00 7.82 19.41
N ALA A 28 -44.58 7.02 18.40
CA ALA A 28 -43.28 6.39 18.46
C ALA A 28 -42.26 7.52 18.64
N THR A 29 -41.56 7.51 19.78
CA THR A 29 -40.40 8.35 20.01
C THR A 29 -39.47 8.19 18.84
N PRO A 30 -39.07 9.25 18.11
CA PRO A 30 -38.02 9.12 17.12
C PRO A 30 -36.78 8.65 17.88
N VAL A 31 -36.35 7.42 17.63
CA VAL A 31 -35.00 7.00 17.96
C VAL A 31 -34.14 8.04 17.25
N ALA A 32 -33.49 8.93 18.00
CA ALA A 32 -32.50 9.83 17.46
C ALA A 32 -31.49 8.95 16.72
N ALA A 33 -31.53 8.98 15.40
CA ALA A 33 -30.49 8.39 14.59
C ALA A 33 -29.22 9.01 15.10
N LEU A 34 -28.37 8.22 15.76
CA LEU A 34 -26.98 8.60 16.06
C LEU A 34 -26.44 9.12 14.73
N ALA A 35 -26.12 10.41 14.68
CA ALA A 35 -25.56 11.00 13.48
C ALA A 35 -24.35 10.14 13.11
N ASP A 36 -24.43 9.48 11.98
CA ASP A 36 -23.33 8.69 11.47
C ASP A 36 -22.17 9.65 11.24
N ASP A 37 -21.02 9.38 11.86
CA ASP A 37 -19.81 10.19 11.83
C ASP A 37 -19.01 10.02 10.52
N PHE A 38 -19.71 9.86 9.40
CA PHE A 38 -19.11 9.71 8.07
C PHE A 38 -18.30 10.94 7.68
N LYS A 39 -17.08 10.70 7.19
CA LYS A 39 -16.17 11.72 6.63
C LYS A 39 -15.71 11.29 5.24
N PRO A 40 -15.42 12.23 4.32
CA PRO A 40 -14.82 11.91 3.04
C PRO A 40 -13.59 11.02 3.21
N ALA A 41 -13.49 9.98 2.38
CA ALA A 41 -12.34 9.10 2.40
C ALA A 41 -11.07 9.88 2.01
N SER A 42 -9.94 9.57 2.64
CA SER A 42 -8.65 10.22 2.35
C SER A 42 -8.11 9.95 0.94
N THR A 43 -8.69 8.98 0.26
CA THR A 43 -8.40 8.61 -1.13
C THR A 43 -9.32 9.27 -2.15
N ASN A 44 -10.19 10.18 -1.73
CA ASN A 44 -11.02 10.92 -2.66
C ASN A 44 -10.20 11.96 -3.44
N VAL A 45 -10.56 12.17 -4.70
CA VAL A 45 -10.12 13.34 -5.46
C VAL A 45 -10.49 14.61 -4.70
N ILE A 46 -9.61 15.59 -4.67
CA ILE A 46 -9.79 16.84 -3.92
C ILE A 46 -11.15 17.47 -4.24
N GLY A 47 -11.91 17.76 -3.18
CA GLY A 47 -13.24 18.35 -3.27
C GLY A 47 -14.40 17.33 -3.33
N GLN A 48 -14.13 16.06 -3.59
CA GLN A 48 -15.17 15.03 -3.60
C GLN A 48 -15.57 14.63 -2.18
N GLN A 49 -16.89 14.52 -1.96
CA GLN A 49 -17.47 14.20 -0.66
C GLN A 49 -17.72 12.70 -0.47
N TYR A 50 -17.73 11.91 -1.55
CA TYR A 50 -17.97 10.46 -1.51
C TYR A 50 -16.91 9.74 -2.32
N PRO A 51 -16.64 8.46 -1.94
CA PRO A 51 -17.14 7.72 -0.79
C PRO A 51 -16.74 8.32 0.56
N GLN A 52 -17.49 7.98 1.61
CA GLN A 52 -17.23 8.37 2.99
C GLN A 52 -16.95 7.15 3.85
N VAL A 53 -16.16 7.32 4.91
CA VAL A 53 -15.86 6.28 5.89
C VAL A 53 -16.22 6.78 7.29
N ASN A 54 -16.78 5.91 8.15
CA ASN A 54 -17.12 6.21 9.53
C ASN A 54 -16.22 5.45 10.53
N SER A 55 -16.33 5.78 11.83
CA SER A 55 -15.61 5.11 12.92
C SER A 55 -15.94 3.62 13.06
N LYS A 56 -17.06 3.14 12.51
CA LYS A 56 -17.44 1.73 12.45
C LYS A 56 -16.83 1.01 11.24
N ARG A 57 -15.95 1.68 10.47
CA ARG A 57 -15.30 1.17 9.25
C ARG A 57 -16.29 0.82 8.13
N GLN A 58 -17.44 1.44 8.11
CA GLN A 58 -18.42 1.33 7.04
C GLN A 58 -18.12 2.37 5.96
N VAL A 59 -18.39 2.02 4.71
CA VAL A 59 -18.21 2.90 3.55
C VAL A 59 -19.58 3.31 3.02
N SER A 60 -19.83 4.61 2.92
CA SER A 60 -21.02 5.17 2.32
C SER A 60 -20.74 5.66 0.91
N PHE A 61 -21.53 5.17 -0.05
CA PHE A 61 -21.47 5.59 -1.46
C PHE A 61 -22.66 6.47 -1.82
N ARG A 62 -22.41 7.46 -2.69
CA ARG A 62 -23.43 8.29 -3.33
C ARG A 62 -22.98 8.58 -4.77
N ILE A 63 -23.66 8.01 -5.76
CA ILE A 63 -23.24 8.02 -7.17
C ILE A 63 -24.41 8.47 -8.04
N SER A 64 -24.25 9.59 -8.75
CA SER A 64 -25.23 10.07 -9.71
C SER A 64 -25.04 9.35 -11.05
N ALA A 65 -25.98 8.49 -11.40
CA ALA A 65 -25.99 7.75 -12.67
C ALA A 65 -27.43 7.48 -13.11
N PRO A 66 -28.18 8.53 -13.53
CA PRO A 66 -29.62 8.43 -13.76
C PRO A 66 -29.98 7.43 -14.85
N GLN A 67 -29.11 7.16 -15.81
CA GLN A 67 -29.35 6.21 -16.90
C GLN A 67 -28.99 4.76 -16.53
N ALA A 68 -28.19 4.54 -15.47
CA ALA A 68 -27.83 3.19 -15.04
C ALA A 68 -29.03 2.46 -14.41
N THR A 69 -29.06 1.15 -14.58
CA THR A 69 -30.07 0.26 -13.97
C THR A 69 -29.56 -0.39 -12.69
N SER A 70 -28.25 -0.58 -12.56
CA SER A 70 -27.63 -1.21 -11.41
C SER A 70 -26.24 -0.66 -11.16
N ILE A 71 -25.86 -0.49 -9.87
CA ILE A 71 -24.50 -0.20 -9.46
C ILE A 71 -24.13 -1.06 -8.26
N ARG A 72 -22.93 -1.66 -8.33
CA ARG A 72 -22.33 -2.41 -7.24
C ARG A 72 -20.98 -1.81 -6.88
N ALA A 73 -20.66 -1.71 -5.58
CA ALA A 73 -19.39 -1.24 -5.05
C ALA A 73 -19.02 -2.01 -3.77
N LEU A 74 -17.76 -2.38 -3.55
CA LEU A 74 -17.28 -3.09 -2.36
C LEU A 74 -18.21 -4.21 -1.89
N GLY A 75 -18.70 -5.02 -2.83
CA GLY A 75 -19.52 -6.21 -2.52
C GLY A 75 -21.00 -5.94 -2.27
N ILE A 76 -21.47 -4.68 -2.22
CA ILE A 76 -22.89 -4.34 -2.05
C ILE A 76 -23.53 -3.82 -3.35
N ASN A 77 -24.82 -4.05 -3.50
CA ASN A 77 -25.64 -3.39 -4.51
C ASN A 77 -26.14 -2.06 -3.93
N LEU A 78 -25.97 -0.97 -4.70
CA LEU A 78 -26.48 0.34 -4.32
C LEU A 78 -27.97 0.44 -4.73
N VAL A 79 -28.74 1.21 -3.95
CA VAL A 79 -30.16 1.46 -4.18
C VAL A 79 -30.34 2.75 -4.97
N LYS A 80 -31.09 2.70 -6.09
CA LYS A 80 -31.39 3.86 -6.93
C LYS A 80 -32.56 4.65 -6.31
N GLY A 81 -32.34 5.94 -6.06
CA GLY A 81 -33.36 6.89 -5.67
C GLY A 81 -34.16 7.41 -6.87
N GLU A 82 -35.26 8.08 -6.61
CA GLU A 82 -36.10 8.72 -7.65
C GLU A 82 -35.35 9.83 -8.41
N ASP A 83 -34.34 10.44 -7.77
CA ASP A 83 -33.44 11.43 -8.32
C ASP A 83 -32.34 10.85 -9.26
N GLY A 84 -32.34 9.53 -9.46
CA GLY A 84 -31.34 8.83 -10.25
C GLY A 84 -29.99 8.66 -9.54
N VAL A 85 -29.93 8.95 -8.26
CA VAL A 85 -28.73 8.78 -7.43
C VAL A 85 -28.75 7.40 -6.75
N PHE A 86 -27.65 6.67 -6.89
CA PHE A 86 -27.45 5.39 -6.21
C PHE A 86 -26.75 5.61 -4.86
N THR A 87 -27.29 5.02 -3.79
CA THR A 87 -26.74 5.11 -2.45
C THR A 87 -26.64 3.73 -1.79
N GLY A 88 -25.71 3.61 -0.85
CA GLY A 88 -25.57 2.39 -0.04
C GLY A 88 -24.45 2.52 0.98
N VAL A 89 -24.55 1.72 2.04
CA VAL A 89 -23.56 1.64 3.12
C VAL A 89 -23.12 0.18 3.26
N THR A 90 -21.81 -0.05 3.27
CA THR A 90 -21.23 -1.39 3.41
C THR A 90 -21.35 -1.90 4.86
N PRO A 91 -21.27 -3.22 5.09
CA PRO A 91 -20.81 -3.74 6.37
C PRO A 91 -19.43 -3.17 6.73
N PRO A 92 -19.00 -3.28 8.01
CA PRO A 92 -17.64 -2.92 8.41
C PRO A 92 -16.59 -3.63 7.53
N GLN A 93 -15.62 -2.86 7.06
CA GLN A 93 -14.50 -3.34 6.25
C GLN A 93 -13.28 -3.61 7.13
N ASP A 94 -12.34 -4.44 6.69
CA ASP A 94 -11.05 -4.60 7.35
C ASP A 94 -10.26 -3.28 7.24
N PRO A 95 -9.41 -2.92 8.25
CA PRO A 95 -8.57 -1.73 8.18
C PRO A 95 -7.52 -1.81 7.06
N GLY A 96 -7.12 -0.65 6.57
CA GLY A 96 -6.07 -0.49 5.58
C GLY A 96 -6.59 -0.10 4.20
N PHE A 97 -5.71 -0.20 3.21
CA PHE A 97 -6.00 0.15 1.84
C PHE A 97 -6.66 -0.99 1.08
N HIS A 98 -7.81 -0.72 0.44
CA HIS A 98 -8.51 -1.66 -0.41
C HIS A 98 -8.72 -1.11 -1.81
N TYR A 99 -8.43 -1.92 -2.82
CA TYR A 99 -8.87 -1.63 -4.18
C TYR A 99 -10.36 -1.87 -4.33
N TYR A 100 -11.03 -1.01 -5.09
CA TYR A 100 -12.40 -1.25 -5.52
C TYR A 100 -12.66 -0.75 -6.94
N GLN A 101 -13.76 -1.16 -7.51
CA GLN A 101 -14.33 -0.66 -8.75
C GLN A 101 -15.85 -0.55 -8.59
N LEU A 102 -16.44 0.34 -9.35
CA LEU A 102 -17.88 0.34 -9.55
C LEU A 102 -18.21 -0.65 -10.66
N THR A 103 -19.19 -1.53 -10.44
CA THR A 103 -19.77 -2.34 -11.51
C THR A 103 -21.09 -1.68 -11.89
N ILE A 104 -21.12 -0.97 -13.04
CA ILE A 104 -22.30 -0.25 -13.56
C ILE A 104 -22.86 -1.07 -14.71
N ASP A 105 -24.09 -1.59 -14.57
CA ASP A 105 -24.76 -2.41 -15.58
C ASP A 105 -23.89 -3.56 -16.14
N GLY A 106 -23.09 -4.17 -15.24
CA GLY A 106 -22.19 -5.27 -15.56
C GLY A 106 -20.79 -4.86 -16.02
N VAL A 107 -20.52 -3.57 -16.21
CA VAL A 107 -19.20 -3.06 -16.64
C VAL A 107 -18.41 -2.54 -15.43
N ASN A 108 -17.17 -2.99 -15.26
CA ASN A 108 -16.29 -2.51 -14.21
C ASN A 108 -15.59 -1.20 -14.62
N VAL A 109 -15.75 -0.17 -13.81
CA VAL A 109 -15.15 1.16 -14.03
C VAL A 109 -14.51 1.66 -12.73
N ALA A 110 -13.50 2.51 -12.85
CA ALA A 110 -12.99 3.25 -11.71
C ALA A 110 -14.03 4.28 -11.25
N ASP A 111 -14.13 4.53 -9.94
CA ASP A 111 -14.93 5.60 -9.38
C ASP A 111 -14.26 6.96 -9.69
N PRO A 112 -14.90 7.87 -10.41
CA PRO A 112 -14.31 9.17 -10.74
C PRO A 112 -14.07 10.06 -9.51
N ASN A 113 -14.67 9.74 -8.38
CA ASN A 113 -14.49 10.49 -7.14
C ASN A 113 -13.26 10.01 -6.32
N SER A 114 -12.67 8.87 -6.66
CA SER A 114 -11.49 8.31 -6.01
C SER A 114 -10.24 8.62 -6.83
N GLU A 115 -9.11 8.84 -6.16
CA GLU A 115 -7.81 8.77 -6.82
C GLU A 115 -7.63 7.43 -7.52
N SER A 116 -6.79 7.43 -8.57
CA SER A 116 -6.52 6.25 -9.39
C SER A 116 -5.27 5.52 -8.93
N PHE A 117 -5.41 4.22 -8.71
CA PHE A 117 -4.34 3.31 -8.32
C PHE A 117 -4.16 2.23 -9.38
N PHE A 118 -2.91 1.83 -9.63
CA PHE A 118 -2.65 0.69 -10.49
C PHE A 118 -2.41 -0.56 -9.63
N GLY A 119 -3.20 -1.60 -9.87
CA GLY A 119 -3.11 -2.86 -9.14
C GLY A 119 -3.95 -3.95 -9.78
N ALA A 120 -3.56 -5.21 -9.57
CA ALA A 120 -4.16 -6.38 -10.22
C ALA A 120 -4.25 -6.23 -11.75
N GLY A 121 -3.25 -5.58 -12.37
CA GLY A 121 -3.11 -5.46 -13.82
C GLY A 121 -3.95 -4.36 -14.48
N ASN A 122 -4.65 -3.50 -13.71
CA ASN A 122 -5.46 -2.41 -14.27
C ASN A 122 -5.57 -1.22 -13.33
N VAL A 123 -6.16 -0.12 -13.84
CA VAL A 123 -6.50 1.05 -13.03
C VAL A 123 -7.74 0.75 -12.20
N ARG A 124 -7.67 1.06 -10.91
CA ARG A 124 -8.72 0.89 -9.91
C ARG A 124 -8.86 2.13 -9.05
N SER A 125 -9.96 2.22 -8.36
CA SER A 125 -10.15 3.13 -7.23
C SER A 125 -9.57 2.52 -5.96
N GLY A 126 -9.29 3.35 -4.98
CA GLY A 126 -8.81 2.93 -3.66
C GLY A 126 -9.67 3.51 -2.54
N ILE A 127 -9.79 2.79 -1.48
CA ILE A 127 -10.40 3.26 -0.23
C ILE A 127 -9.46 2.95 0.94
N GLU A 128 -9.20 3.94 1.76
CA GLU A 128 -8.44 3.77 3.01
C GLU A 128 -9.43 3.63 4.17
N ILE A 129 -9.36 2.52 4.88
CA ILE A 129 -10.13 2.28 6.09
C ILE A 129 -9.20 2.47 7.29
N PRO A 130 -9.40 3.50 8.12
CA PRO A 130 -8.52 3.77 9.26
C PRO A 130 -8.45 2.60 10.25
N GLU A 131 -7.24 2.33 10.76
CA GLU A 131 -7.01 1.40 11.87
C GLU A 131 -6.80 2.21 13.15
N GLU A 132 -7.63 2.00 14.16
CA GLU A 132 -7.54 2.76 15.41
C GLU A 132 -6.18 2.56 16.09
N GLY A 133 -5.55 3.68 16.49
CA GLY A 133 -4.24 3.67 17.15
C GLY A 133 -3.05 3.37 16.23
N ILE A 134 -3.27 3.26 14.92
CA ILE A 134 -2.22 3.02 13.94
C ILE A 134 -2.08 4.24 13.03
N ASP A 135 -0.94 4.93 13.13
CA ASP A 135 -0.66 6.18 12.43
C ASP A 135 0.75 6.24 11.81
N PHE A 136 1.50 5.15 11.86
CA PHE A 136 2.91 5.12 11.43
C PHE A 136 3.11 5.39 9.92
N TYR A 137 2.06 5.24 9.12
CA TYR A 137 2.04 5.54 7.69
C TYR A 137 1.28 6.83 7.34
N ASP A 138 0.86 7.60 8.32
CA ASP A 138 0.18 8.88 8.10
C ASP A 138 1.18 9.99 7.77
N ASN A 139 0.70 10.97 7.03
CA ASN A 139 1.44 12.21 6.80
C ASN A 139 1.47 13.02 8.11
N LYS A 140 2.58 12.93 8.85
CA LYS A 140 2.79 13.65 10.12
C LYS A 140 3.56 14.96 9.88
N ASP A 141 3.54 15.85 10.87
CA ASP A 141 4.34 17.07 10.85
C ASP A 141 5.81 16.78 11.20
N VAL A 142 6.51 16.19 10.24
CA VAL A 142 7.94 15.83 10.31
C VAL A 142 8.62 16.25 9.00
N PRO A 143 9.95 16.36 8.96
CA PRO A 143 10.65 16.56 7.69
C PRO A 143 10.36 15.44 6.71
N HIS A 144 10.00 15.79 5.46
CA HIS A 144 9.66 14.83 4.42
C HIS A 144 10.77 14.66 3.40
N GLY A 145 10.91 13.40 2.93
CA GLY A 145 11.67 13.05 1.74
C GLY A 145 10.88 13.28 0.45
N GLU A 146 11.47 12.95 -0.68
CA GLU A 146 10.86 13.14 -2.00
C GLU A 146 10.82 11.84 -2.80
N ILE A 147 9.73 11.64 -3.56
CA ILE A 147 9.65 10.59 -4.59
C ILE A 147 10.02 11.21 -5.94
N ARG A 148 11.11 10.75 -6.53
CA ARG A 148 11.66 11.24 -7.80
C ARG A 148 11.40 10.28 -8.93
N SER A 149 10.93 10.78 -10.07
CA SER A 149 10.86 10.02 -11.31
C SER A 149 12.25 9.97 -11.95
N HIS A 150 12.85 8.80 -12.03
CA HIS A 150 14.19 8.60 -12.58
C HIS A 150 14.12 7.80 -13.88
N TRP A 151 14.30 8.49 -15.01
CA TRP A 151 14.37 7.86 -16.33
C TRP A 151 15.82 7.49 -16.66
N PHE A 152 16.00 6.27 -17.15
CA PHE A 152 17.31 5.79 -17.57
C PHE A 152 17.19 4.81 -18.75
N LYS A 153 18.31 4.62 -19.43
CA LYS A 153 18.42 3.65 -20.51
C LYS A 153 19.05 2.36 -19.98
N ALA A 154 18.31 1.26 -20.00
CA ALA A 154 18.82 -0.03 -19.60
C ALA A 154 19.96 -0.47 -20.54
N LYS A 155 21.11 -0.83 -19.98
CA LYS A 155 22.29 -1.24 -20.75
C LYS A 155 22.10 -2.61 -21.38
N SER A 156 21.31 -3.47 -20.71
CA SER A 156 21.09 -4.85 -21.13
C SER A 156 20.30 -4.99 -22.45
N ASN A 157 19.34 -4.09 -22.72
CA ASN A 157 18.43 -4.18 -23.85
C ASN A 157 18.19 -2.85 -24.60
N GLY A 158 18.75 -1.75 -24.11
CA GLY A 158 18.61 -0.41 -24.71
C GLY A 158 17.24 0.24 -24.53
N GLU A 159 16.35 -0.30 -23.71
CA GLU A 159 15.03 0.28 -23.42
C GLU A 159 15.10 1.44 -22.45
N ASN A 160 14.23 2.44 -22.66
CA ASN A 160 14.03 3.51 -21.67
C ASN A 160 13.16 2.96 -20.53
N ARG A 161 13.63 3.11 -19.31
CA ARG A 161 12.97 2.67 -18.09
C ARG A 161 12.76 3.80 -17.13
N LEU A 162 11.79 3.62 -16.23
CA LEU A 162 11.46 4.56 -15.19
C LEU A 162 11.45 3.85 -13.83
N ALA A 163 12.24 4.37 -12.90
CA ALA A 163 12.15 4.01 -11.48
C ALA A 163 11.60 5.18 -10.67
N TYR A 164 10.92 4.90 -9.56
CA TYR A 164 10.65 5.88 -8.52
C TYR A 164 11.71 5.72 -7.44
N VAL A 165 12.32 6.85 -7.07
CA VAL A 165 13.40 6.90 -6.09
C VAL A 165 13.00 7.82 -4.94
N TYR A 166 12.80 7.24 -3.75
CA TYR A 166 12.68 8.03 -2.54
C TYR A 166 14.06 8.48 -2.11
N THR A 167 14.19 9.79 -1.86
CA THR A 167 15.36 10.40 -1.24
C THR A 167 14.96 10.94 0.13
N PRO A 168 15.75 10.66 1.21
CA PRO A 168 15.34 10.99 2.58
C PRO A 168 15.34 12.50 2.83
N PRO A 169 14.67 12.96 3.91
CA PRO A 169 14.69 14.37 4.31
C PRO A 169 16.11 14.93 4.37
N GLY A 170 16.29 16.11 3.80
CA GLY A 170 17.58 16.79 3.77
C GLY A 170 18.53 16.35 2.66
N TYR A 171 18.15 15.38 1.82
CA TYR A 171 19.01 14.85 0.77
C TYR A 171 19.67 15.95 -0.08
N ASP A 172 18.95 16.92 -0.60
CA ASP A 172 19.53 17.98 -1.47
C ASP A 172 20.37 19.00 -0.72
N ARG A 173 20.12 19.20 0.57
CA ARG A 173 20.88 20.14 1.40
C ARG A 173 22.23 19.58 1.85
N GLU A 174 22.31 18.26 2.06
CA GLU A 174 23.51 17.56 2.52
C GLU A 174 24.30 17.00 1.34
N SER A 175 24.85 17.85 0.50
CA SER A 175 25.46 17.51 -0.80
C SER A 175 26.63 16.52 -0.74
N THR A 176 27.30 16.38 0.39
CA THR A 176 28.46 15.47 0.58
C THR A 176 28.07 14.14 1.21
N ARG A 177 26.90 14.05 1.85
CA ARG A 177 26.44 12.85 2.52
C ARG A 177 26.06 11.78 1.52
N ARG A 178 26.50 10.55 1.75
CA ARG A 178 26.10 9.35 1.02
C ARG A 178 25.16 8.49 1.85
N TYR A 179 24.31 7.73 1.17
CA TYR A 179 23.20 7.01 1.77
C TYR A 179 23.22 5.54 1.38
N PRO A 180 22.86 4.62 2.29
CA PRO A 180 22.59 3.24 1.92
C PRO A 180 21.31 3.15 1.08
N VAL A 181 21.12 2.03 0.39
CA VAL A 181 20.03 1.85 -0.58
C VAL A 181 19.21 0.61 -0.29
N LEU A 182 17.89 0.77 -0.24
CA LEU A 182 16.90 -0.31 -0.26
C LEU A 182 16.27 -0.40 -1.65
N TYR A 183 16.40 -1.54 -2.32
CA TYR A 183 15.63 -1.89 -3.50
C TYR A 183 14.33 -2.57 -3.05
N LEU A 184 13.18 -1.94 -3.30
CA LEU A 184 11.88 -2.33 -2.74
C LEU A 184 10.89 -2.71 -3.85
N GLN A 185 10.60 -4.01 -3.97
CA GLN A 185 9.89 -4.57 -5.10
C GLN A 185 8.40 -4.77 -4.79
N HIS A 186 7.54 -4.40 -5.76
CA HIS A 186 6.09 -4.57 -5.72
C HIS A 186 5.64 -6.01 -6.06
N GLY A 187 4.34 -6.30 -5.96
CA GLY A 187 3.72 -7.58 -6.24
C GLY A 187 3.25 -7.76 -7.68
N MET A 188 2.63 -8.93 -7.92
CA MET A 188 2.08 -9.25 -9.24
C MET A 188 0.94 -8.29 -9.61
N GLY A 189 0.98 -7.77 -10.85
CA GLY A 189 -0.05 -6.86 -11.37
C GLY A 189 0.02 -5.44 -10.84
N GLU A 190 1.09 -5.08 -10.17
CA GLU A 190 1.41 -3.72 -9.70
C GLU A 190 2.58 -3.14 -10.50
N ASP A 191 3.01 -1.94 -10.15
CA ASP A 191 4.16 -1.26 -10.73
C ASP A 191 4.89 -0.40 -9.66
N ARG A 192 5.92 0.36 -10.08
CA ARG A 192 6.71 1.26 -9.23
C ARG A 192 5.89 2.21 -8.34
N ARG A 193 4.60 2.46 -8.68
CA ARG A 193 3.69 3.35 -7.93
C ARG A 193 3.11 2.69 -6.68
N ALA A 194 3.12 1.37 -6.61
CA ALA A 194 2.44 0.61 -5.55
C ALA A 194 2.96 0.96 -4.14
N TRP A 195 4.27 0.98 -3.97
CA TRP A 195 4.88 1.27 -2.68
C TRP A 195 4.68 2.72 -2.21
N PRO A 196 4.91 3.78 -3.02
CA PRO A 196 4.68 5.14 -2.56
C PRO A 196 3.17 5.45 -2.40
N ASN A 197 2.31 4.95 -3.26
CA ASN A 197 0.88 5.30 -3.21
C ASN A 197 0.12 4.42 -2.21
N GLN A 198 -0.04 3.13 -2.51
CA GLN A 198 -0.78 2.20 -1.64
C GLN A 198 0.02 1.83 -0.39
N GLY A 199 1.35 1.64 -0.54
CA GLY A 199 2.27 1.27 0.55
C GLY A 199 2.65 2.41 1.48
N ARG A 200 2.48 3.67 1.06
CA ARG A 200 2.85 4.89 1.82
C ARG A 200 4.29 4.89 2.34
N THR A 201 5.19 4.32 1.55
CA THR A 201 6.59 4.09 1.91
C THR A 201 7.32 5.35 2.37
N ASN A 202 7.10 6.47 1.69
CA ASN A 202 7.69 7.75 2.04
C ASN A 202 7.29 8.18 3.46
N PHE A 203 6.02 8.15 3.81
CA PHE A 203 5.56 8.53 5.15
C PHE A 203 6.05 7.57 6.23
N ILE A 204 6.05 6.27 5.97
CA ILE A 204 6.63 5.28 6.89
C ILE A 204 8.09 5.62 7.20
N LEU A 205 8.89 5.89 6.15
CA LEU A 205 10.31 6.20 6.33
C LEU A 205 10.53 7.57 6.97
N ASP A 206 9.80 8.61 6.56
CA ASP A 206 9.88 9.94 7.14
C ASP A 206 9.61 9.91 8.64
N ASN A 207 8.54 9.23 9.05
CA ASN A 207 8.18 9.08 10.46
C ASN A 207 9.24 8.29 11.23
N LEU A 208 9.70 7.14 10.73
CA LEU A 208 10.73 6.35 11.38
C LEU A 208 12.07 7.08 11.49
N ILE A 209 12.45 7.87 10.48
CA ILE A 209 13.68 8.68 10.50
C ILE A 209 13.54 9.80 11.54
N ALA A 210 12.41 10.50 11.58
CA ALA A 210 12.13 11.55 12.57
C ALA A 210 12.12 11.01 14.01
N GLU A 211 11.64 9.77 14.20
CA GLU A 211 11.66 9.06 15.49
C GLU A 211 13.05 8.50 15.85
N GLY A 212 14.05 8.62 14.97
CA GLY A 212 15.39 8.03 15.18
C GLY A 212 15.41 6.50 15.12
N LYS A 213 14.34 5.86 14.63
CA LYS A 213 14.21 4.40 14.55
C LYS A 213 14.79 3.80 13.27
N ALA A 214 14.79 4.56 12.17
CA ALA A 214 15.39 4.13 10.91
C ALA A 214 16.51 5.08 10.48
N ARG A 215 17.52 4.52 9.82
CA ARG A 215 18.59 5.30 9.19
C ARG A 215 18.08 5.97 7.93
N SER A 216 18.52 7.20 7.66
CA SER A 216 18.26 7.86 6.37
C SER A 216 18.81 7.00 5.24
N MET A 217 17.96 6.62 4.27
CA MET A 217 18.32 5.75 3.16
C MET A 217 17.59 6.17 1.88
N ILE A 218 18.16 5.82 0.74
CA ILE A 218 17.49 5.89 -0.57
C ILE A 218 16.64 4.61 -0.74
N ILE A 219 15.42 4.74 -1.31
CA ILE A 219 14.63 3.56 -1.69
C ILE A 219 14.36 3.61 -3.19
N VAL A 220 14.61 2.52 -3.87
CA VAL A 220 14.42 2.36 -5.31
C VAL A 220 13.26 1.41 -5.57
N MET A 221 12.26 1.88 -6.30
CA MET A 221 11.06 1.14 -6.67
C MET A 221 10.95 1.17 -8.20
N GLU A 222 10.95 -0.01 -8.83
CA GLU A 222 10.93 -0.14 -10.28
C GLU A 222 9.90 -1.18 -10.73
N ASP A 223 9.69 -1.38 -12.02
CA ASP A 223 8.55 -2.15 -12.57
C ASP A 223 8.75 -3.68 -12.59
N GLY A 224 9.72 -4.23 -11.88
CA GLY A 224 9.83 -5.68 -11.68
C GLY A 224 10.19 -6.50 -12.94
N GLY A 225 10.77 -5.88 -13.96
CA GLY A 225 11.09 -6.56 -15.20
C GLY A 225 9.87 -7.00 -16.01
N ILE A 226 8.70 -6.49 -15.69
CA ILE A 226 7.47 -6.81 -16.42
C ILE A 226 7.47 -6.04 -17.73
N THR A 227 7.61 -6.77 -18.84
CA THR A 227 7.45 -6.19 -20.19
C THR A 227 6.00 -5.72 -20.37
N PRO A 228 5.76 -4.47 -20.82
CA PRO A 228 4.41 -4.03 -21.20
C PRO A 228 3.81 -5.03 -22.19
N GLY A 229 2.68 -5.65 -21.82
CA GLY A 229 2.03 -6.72 -22.59
C GLY A 229 1.98 -8.07 -21.90
N MET A 230 2.87 -8.39 -20.95
CA MET A 230 2.72 -9.59 -20.12
C MET A 230 1.58 -9.49 -19.10
N ASN A 231 1.19 -8.27 -18.71
CA ASN A 231 0.04 -8.02 -17.86
C ASN A 231 -1.31 -8.08 -18.60
N GLY A 232 -1.30 -8.06 -19.93
CA GLY A 232 -2.52 -8.11 -20.77
C GLY A 232 -3.11 -9.50 -20.95
N ALA A 233 -2.46 -10.55 -20.51
CA ALA A 233 -2.98 -11.91 -20.59
C ALA A 233 -3.94 -12.31 -19.45
N SER A 234 -4.50 -11.34 -18.72
CA SER A 234 -5.52 -11.58 -17.69
C SER A 234 -6.93 -11.68 -18.25
N GLY A 235 -7.08 -11.97 -19.50
CA GLY A 235 -8.32 -12.42 -20.12
C GLY A 235 -8.40 -13.94 -20.08
N GLY A 236 -8.95 -14.52 -19.00
CA GLY A 236 -9.35 -15.94 -18.95
C GLY A 236 -8.29 -16.91 -18.46
N GLY A 237 -8.37 -17.21 -17.20
CA GLY A 237 -8.13 -18.48 -16.56
C GLY A 237 -7.01 -19.38 -17.05
N THR A 238 -5.86 -19.29 -16.38
CA THR A 238 -5.18 -20.54 -16.00
C THR A 238 -4.53 -20.35 -14.63
N ARG A 239 -5.14 -20.95 -13.63
CA ARG A 239 -4.52 -21.22 -12.32
C ARG A 239 -3.21 -21.96 -12.55
N GLY A 240 -2.11 -21.43 -11.99
CA GLY A 240 -0.94 -22.25 -11.70
C GLY A 240 -0.08 -22.67 -12.88
N GLY A 241 0.23 -21.79 -13.80
CA GLY A 241 1.20 -22.08 -14.83
C GLY A 241 2.65 -21.98 -14.30
N ARG A 242 3.45 -23.04 -14.51
CA ARG A 242 4.91 -23.13 -14.26
C ARG A 242 5.75 -22.02 -14.95
N GLY A 243 5.11 -21.01 -15.54
CA GLY A 243 5.75 -19.90 -16.26
C GLY A 243 6.28 -18.76 -15.38
N ALA A 244 5.80 -18.63 -14.14
CA ALA A 244 6.23 -17.53 -13.28
C ALA A 244 7.71 -17.67 -12.80
N ALA A 245 8.21 -18.88 -12.67
CA ALA A 245 9.59 -19.14 -12.27
C ALA A 245 10.62 -18.68 -13.33
N ASN A 246 10.26 -18.75 -14.62
CA ASN A 246 11.16 -18.34 -15.70
C ASN A 246 11.11 -16.81 -15.99
N ALA A 247 10.09 -16.10 -15.49
CA ALA A 247 9.97 -14.64 -15.68
C ALA A 247 10.88 -13.84 -14.75
N THR A 248 11.45 -14.46 -13.72
CA THR A 248 12.30 -13.79 -12.72
C THR A 248 13.78 -13.75 -13.08
N MET A 249 14.25 -14.64 -13.94
CA MET A 249 15.64 -14.61 -14.43
C MET A 249 16.00 -13.32 -15.19
N PRO A 250 15.14 -12.80 -16.08
CA PRO A 250 15.34 -11.48 -16.70
C PRO A 250 15.42 -10.37 -15.66
N PHE A 251 14.61 -10.43 -14.59
CA PHE A 251 14.60 -9.44 -13.54
C PHE A 251 15.90 -9.41 -12.72
N THR A 252 16.46 -10.57 -12.38
CA THR A 252 17.75 -10.63 -11.68
C THR A 252 18.84 -9.95 -12.49
N SER A 253 18.93 -10.23 -13.79
CA SER A 253 19.89 -9.57 -14.67
C SER A 253 19.67 -8.07 -14.75
N GLN A 254 18.43 -7.63 -14.84
CA GLN A 254 18.08 -6.22 -14.91
C GLN A 254 18.45 -5.46 -13.63
N ILE A 255 18.10 -5.97 -12.45
CA ILE A 255 18.46 -5.35 -11.19
C ILE A 255 19.97 -5.16 -11.05
N ILE A 256 20.74 -6.22 -11.36
CA ILE A 256 22.18 -6.24 -11.14
C ILE A 256 22.95 -5.46 -12.21
N ASN A 257 22.55 -5.56 -13.47
CA ASN A 257 23.32 -5.00 -14.58
C ASN A 257 22.86 -3.60 -15.02
N ASP A 258 21.58 -3.25 -14.73
CA ASP A 258 21.02 -1.98 -15.14
C ASP A 258 20.71 -1.08 -13.95
N VAL A 259 19.83 -1.52 -13.02
CA VAL A 259 19.28 -0.64 -11.99
C VAL A 259 20.33 -0.28 -10.93
N VAL A 260 21.03 -1.25 -10.36
CA VAL A 260 22.03 -1.00 -9.30
C VAL A 260 23.14 -0.07 -9.79
N PRO A 261 23.81 -0.32 -10.94
CA PRO A 261 24.84 0.57 -11.44
C PRO A 261 24.33 1.98 -11.80
N GLU A 262 23.11 2.07 -12.33
CA GLU A 262 22.48 3.36 -12.66
C GLU A 262 22.21 4.20 -11.42
N ILE A 263 21.65 3.60 -10.38
CA ILE A 263 21.39 4.30 -9.11
C ILE A 263 22.68 4.72 -8.44
N ASP A 264 23.70 3.87 -8.42
CA ASP A 264 24.99 4.19 -7.84
C ASP A 264 25.73 5.33 -8.60
N ALA A 265 25.47 5.47 -9.91
CA ALA A 265 26.00 6.55 -10.73
C ALA A 265 25.24 7.87 -10.57
N SER A 266 23.91 7.80 -10.37
CA SER A 266 23.00 8.96 -10.42
C SER A 266 22.70 9.56 -9.04
N TYR A 267 22.85 8.78 -7.97
CA TYR A 267 22.55 9.21 -6.59
C TYR A 267 23.77 9.07 -5.68
N ARG A 268 23.74 9.79 -4.56
CA ARG A 268 24.81 9.72 -3.54
C ARG A 268 24.66 8.45 -2.69
N THR A 269 24.94 7.32 -3.28
CA THR A 269 24.87 6.01 -2.61
C THR A 269 26.21 5.67 -1.92
N ILE A 270 26.14 4.85 -0.88
CA ILE A 270 27.27 4.06 -0.38
C ILE A 270 27.26 2.76 -1.18
N ALA A 271 28.06 2.71 -2.24
CA ALA A 271 27.97 1.69 -3.30
C ALA A 271 28.67 0.38 -2.93
N ASP A 272 28.43 -0.13 -1.72
CA ASP A 272 28.97 -1.40 -1.28
C ASP A 272 27.85 -2.35 -0.81
N ARG A 273 28.21 -3.60 -0.59
CA ARG A 273 27.31 -4.65 -0.17
C ARG A 273 26.64 -4.38 1.19
N ASP A 274 27.41 -3.87 2.15
CA ASP A 274 26.97 -3.69 3.53
C ASP A 274 26.01 -2.52 3.70
N HIS A 275 25.86 -1.71 2.65
CA HIS A 275 24.93 -0.59 2.57
C HIS A 275 23.85 -0.83 1.49
N ARG A 276 23.63 -2.08 1.09
CA ARG A 276 22.59 -2.43 0.10
C ARG A 276 21.65 -3.48 0.65
N ALA A 277 20.35 -3.16 0.57
CA ALA A 277 19.23 -4.02 0.98
C ALA A 277 18.33 -4.31 -0.22
N MET A 278 17.67 -5.44 -0.19
CA MET A 278 16.57 -5.75 -1.11
C MET A 278 15.40 -6.33 -0.34
N ALA A 279 14.19 -5.85 -0.65
CA ALA A 279 12.96 -6.39 -0.09
C ALA A 279 11.83 -6.35 -1.12
N GLY A 280 10.77 -7.10 -0.87
CA GLY A 280 9.60 -7.06 -1.74
C GLY A 280 8.41 -7.80 -1.16
N LEU A 281 7.23 -7.45 -1.70
CA LEU A 281 5.97 -8.06 -1.33
C LEU A 281 5.52 -9.08 -2.37
N SER A 282 4.90 -10.19 -1.95
CA SER A 282 4.31 -11.20 -2.85
C SER A 282 5.30 -11.67 -3.93
N LEU A 283 5.03 -11.46 -5.22
CA LEU A 283 5.97 -11.75 -6.31
C LEU A 283 7.32 -11.05 -6.10
N GLY A 284 7.31 -9.79 -5.63
CA GLY A 284 8.53 -9.04 -5.31
C GLY A 284 9.36 -9.68 -4.20
N GLY A 285 8.73 -10.35 -3.23
CA GLY A 285 9.44 -11.14 -2.24
C GLY A 285 10.07 -12.40 -2.82
N THR A 286 9.39 -13.08 -3.75
CA THR A 286 9.98 -14.20 -4.51
C THR A 286 11.17 -13.75 -5.35
N GLN A 287 11.05 -12.61 -6.03
CA GLN A 287 12.14 -11.99 -6.80
C GLN A 287 13.31 -11.60 -5.89
N THR A 288 13.03 -11.02 -4.71
CA THR A 288 14.04 -10.67 -3.71
C THR A 288 14.86 -11.91 -3.33
N TYR A 289 14.20 -13.02 -3.00
CA TYR A 289 14.90 -14.27 -2.66
C TYR A 289 15.80 -14.74 -3.81
N GLN A 290 15.30 -14.76 -5.06
CA GLN A 290 16.05 -15.24 -6.21
C GLN A 290 17.24 -14.34 -6.56
N VAL A 291 17.04 -13.01 -6.55
CA VAL A 291 18.12 -12.04 -6.82
C VAL A 291 19.20 -12.14 -5.77
N THR A 292 18.85 -12.16 -4.49
CA THR A 292 19.83 -12.17 -3.39
C THR A 292 20.54 -13.52 -3.26
N GLN A 293 19.86 -14.66 -3.54
CA GLN A 293 20.50 -15.96 -3.59
C GLN A 293 21.55 -16.04 -4.70
N ALA A 294 21.25 -15.49 -5.88
CA ALA A 294 22.18 -15.51 -7.01
C ALA A 294 23.32 -14.47 -6.87
N ASN A 295 23.16 -13.45 -6.02
CA ASN A 295 24.08 -12.32 -5.92
C ASN A 295 24.31 -11.91 -4.45
N MET A 296 24.73 -12.87 -3.63
CA MET A 296 24.98 -12.64 -2.19
C MET A 296 26.09 -11.61 -1.94
N ASP A 297 26.98 -11.40 -2.90
CA ASP A 297 28.05 -10.39 -2.86
C ASP A 297 27.54 -8.95 -3.04
N LYS A 298 26.25 -8.75 -3.31
CA LYS A 298 25.64 -7.44 -3.58
C LYS A 298 24.74 -6.94 -2.45
N PHE A 299 24.16 -7.82 -1.64
CA PHE A 299 23.16 -7.47 -0.63
C PHE A 299 23.50 -8.05 0.74
N ALA A 300 23.40 -7.23 1.80
CA ALA A 300 23.59 -7.66 3.18
C ALA A 300 22.28 -7.74 3.97
N TYR A 301 21.18 -7.16 3.47
CA TYR A 301 19.88 -7.13 4.13
C TYR A 301 18.81 -7.59 3.17
N ILE A 302 17.94 -8.49 3.63
CA ILE A 302 16.97 -9.20 2.81
C ILE A 302 15.61 -9.20 3.49
N GLY A 303 14.56 -8.73 2.80
CA GLY A 303 13.18 -8.69 3.30
C GLY A 303 12.21 -9.41 2.37
N ILE A 304 11.50 -10.41 2.87
CA ILE A 304 10.53 -11.20 2.11
C ILE A 304 9.16 -11.04 2.77
N PHE A 305 8.24 -10.30 2.10
CA PHE A 305 6.94 -9.97 2.65
C PHE A 305 5.84 -10.75 1.93
N SER A 306 5.09 -11.59 2.64
CA SER A 306 3.95 -12.37 2.13
C SER A 306 4.26 -13.13 0.83
N ALA A 307 5.42 -13.75 0.73
CA ALA A 307 5.85 -14.38 -0.51
C ALA A 307 6.07 -15.89 -0.40
N PRO A 308 5.52 -16.67 -1.33
CA PRO A 308 5.89 -18.06 -1.52
C PRO A 308 7.23 -18.13 -2.27
N PHE A 309 8.34 -17.98 -1.56
CA PHE A 309 9.67 -17.93 -2.20
C PHE A 309 10.29 -19.32 -2.50
N GLY A 310 9.53 -20.40 -2.27
CA GLY A 310 9.97 -21.74 -2.63
C GLY A 310 11.20 -22.18 -1.85
N PHE A 311 11.17 -21.99 -0.52
CA PHE A 311 12.32 -22.32 0.34
C PHE A 311 12.79 -23.76 0.10
N PRO A 312 14.02 -23.97 -0.39
CA PRO A 312 14.49 -25.30 -0.81
C PRO A 312 15.04 -26.14 0.37
N GLY A 313 14.94 -25.62 1.59
CA GLY A 313 15.52 -26.20 2.80
C GLY A 313 16.93 -25.70 3.11
N ILE A 314 17.43 -26.09 4.27
CA ILE A 314 18.72 -25.61 4.82
C ILE A 314 19.91 -26.07 3.96
N GLU A 315 19.86 -27.29 3.45
CA GLU A 315 20.99 -27.90 2.74
C GLU A 315 21.28 -27.21 1.39
N THR A 316 20.25 -26.68 0.74
CA THR A 316 20.37 -26.11 -0.61
C THR A 316 20.10 -24.60 -0.65
N GLY A 317 19.45 -24.05 0.38
CA GLY A 317 19.15 -22.63 0.46
C GLY A 317 20.41 -21.76 0.43
N TYR A 318 20.34 -20.68 -0.32
CA TYR A 318 21.49 -19.79 -0.58
C TYR A 318 22.75 -20.56 -1.04
N ASN A 319 22.54 -21.46 -2.03
CA ASN A 319 23.59 -22.31 -2.59
C ASN A 319 24.32 -23.15 -1.53
N GLY A 320 23.58 -23.66 -0.53
CA GLY A 320 24.10 -24.45 0.57
C GLY A 320 24.73 -23.65 1.71
N LEU A 321 24.68 -22.30 1.65
CA LEU A 321 25.29 -21.48 2.70
C LEU A 321 24.49 -21.52 4.01
N LEU A 322 23.17 -21.81 3.95
CA LEU A 322 22.34 -21.94 5.16
C LEU A 322 22.74 -23.14 6.03
N SER A 323 23.36 -24.18 5.47
CA SER A 323 23.93 -25.28 6.25
C SER A 323 25.20 -24.90 7.03
N LYS A 324 25.70 -23.66 6.80
CA LYS A 324 26.86 -23.06 7.49
C LYS A 324 26.45 -21.71 8.11
N PRO A 325 25.62 -21.73 9.17
CA PRO A 325 24.95 -20.54 9.67
C PRO A 325 25.88 -19.40 10.04
N GLU A 326 27.07 -19.69 10.62
CA GLU A 326 28.07 -18.66 10.92
C GLU A 326 28.61 -17.95 9.65
N ALA A 327 28.76 -18.68 8.56
CA ALA A 327 29.20 -18.12 7.29
C ALA A 327 28.08 -17.31 6.63
N PHE A 328 26.83 -17.74 6.79
CA PHE A 328 25.65 -17.00 6.35
C PHE A 328 25.52 -15.67 7.13
N ASP A 329 25.60 -15.71 8.47
CA ASP A 329 25.49 -14.55 9.35
C ASP A 329 26.60 -13.50 9.13
N LYS A 330 27.79 -13.92 8.68
CA LYS A 330 28.85 -12.99 8.25
C LYS A 330 28.48 -12.22 6.99
N GLN A 331 27.63 -12.80 6.13
CA GLN A 331 27.23 -12.19 4.89
C GLN A 331 25.88 -11.48 4.99
N VAL A 332 24.91 -12.00 5.73
CA VAL A 332 23.57 -11.45 5.84
C VAL A 332 23.39 -10.85 7.23
N LYS A 333 23.29 -9.52 7.28
CA LYS A 333 23.14 -8.75 8.52
C LYS A 333 21.69 -8.71 9.02
N ALA A 334 20.71 -8.87 8.14
CA ALA A 334 19.32 -9.12 8.49
C ALA A 334 18.62 -9.90 7.38
N PHE A 335 17.94 -10.97 7.78
CA PHE A 335 17.02 -11.73 6.96
C PHE A 335 15.63 -11.66 7.60
N PHE A 336 14.71 -10.98 6.95
CA PHE A 336 13.38 -10.72 7.49
C PHE A 336 12.31 -11.40 6.65
N ILE A 337 11.46 -12.18 7.29
CA ILE A 337 10.29 -12.81 6.66
C ILE A 337 9.05 -12.32 7.38
N SER A 338 8.03 -11.89 6.64
CA SER A 338 6.76 -11.50 7.23
C SER A 338 5.56 -12.05 6.48
N MET A 339 4.47 -12.23 7.21
CA MET A 339 3.15 -12.67 6.71
C MET A 339 2.04 -11.94 7.46
N GLY A 340 0.86 -11.82 6.86
CA GLY A 340 -0.35 -11.49 7.59
C GLY A 340 -0.83 -12.69 8.40
N SER A 341 -1.41 -12.48 9.58
CA SER A 341 -1.87 -13.58 10.44
C SER A 341 -3.06 -14.36 9.85
N LYS A 342 -3.75 -13.79 8.85
CA LYS A 342 -4.82 -14.46 8.08
C LYS A 342 -4.29 -15.19 6.84
N GLU A 343 -2.98 -15.08 6.54
CA GLU A 343 -2.33 -15.83 5.46
C GLU A 343 -1.93 -17.24 5.93
N ALA A 344 -1.61 -18.13 4.98
CA ALA A 344 -1.15 -19.49 5.31
C ALA A 344 0.22 -19.44 6.00
N ALA A 345 0.29 -19.77 7.28
CA ALA A 345 1.50 -19.71 8.11
C ALA A 345 2.69 -20.54 7.59
N THR A 346 2.43 -21.56 6.76
CA THR A 346 3.44 -22.49 6.26
C THR A 346 4.44 -21.87 5.29
N THR A 347 4.07 -20.78 4.60
CA THR A 347 4.93 -20.17 3.56
C THR A 347 6.04 -19.29 4.09
N GLY A 348 5.90 -18.72 5.29
CA GLY A 348 6.88 -17.80 5.88
C GLY A 348 7.41 -18.28 7.24
N ARG A 349 6.53 -18.70 8.14
CA ARG A 349 6.92 -19.12 9.50
C ARG A 349 7.81 -20.34 9.48
N GLN A 350 7.42 -21.40 8.75
CA GLN A 350 8.17 -22.64 8.71
C GLN A 350 9.61 -22.49 8.17
N PRO A 351 9.87 -21.79 7.06
CA PRO A 351 11.24 -21.46 6.65
C PRO A 351 12.04 -20.71 7.71
N ALA A 352 11.44 -19.73 8.37
CA ALA A 352 12.12 -18.96 9.41
C ALA A 352 12.49 -19.83 10.63
N GLU A 353 11.59 -20.73 11.05
CA GLU A 353 11.84 -21.68 12.14
C GLU A 353 12.95 -22.67 11.78
N GLN A 354 12.97 -23.18 10.54
CA GLN A 354 14.05 -24.06 10.06
C GLN A 354 15.41 -23.35 10.05
N MET A 355 15.46 -22.09 9.60
CA MET A 355 16.69 -21.30 9.61
C MET A 355 17.18 -21.04 11.05
N LYS A 356 16.26 -20.70 11.98
CA LYS A 356 16.60 -20.54 13.41
C LYS A 356 17.12 -21.84 14.02
N ALA A 357 16.46 -22.98 13.75
CA ALA A 357 16.87 -24.29 14.23
C ALA A 357 18.24 -24.72 13.67
N ALA A 358 18.59 -24.29 12.46
CA ALA A 358 19.91 -24.49 11.88
C ALA A 358 21.00 -23.58 12.48
N GLY A 359 20.65 -22.61 13.33
CA GLY A 359 21.59 -21.72 14.02
C GLY A 359 21.79 -20.34 13.35
N VAL A 360 20.98 -19.98 12.35
CA VAL A 360 21.01 -18.63 11.76
C VAL A 360 20.52 -17.60 12.79
N LYS A 361 21.34 -16.59 13.10
CA LYS A 361 21.08 -15.61 14.17
C LYS A 361 20.33 -14.38 13.65
N HIS A 362 20.62 -13.94 12.42
CA HIS A 362 20.11 -12.70 11.86
C HIS A 362 18.76 -12.88 11.13
N ILE A 363 17.99 -13.93 11.49
CA ILE A 363 16.64 -14.18 10.97
C ILE A 363 15.56 -13.62 11.89
N THR A 364 14.65 -12.84 11.34
CA THR A 364 13.45 -12.34 12.00
C THR A 364 12.21 -12.83 11.26
N TYR A 365 11.25 -13.40 11.98
CA TYR A 365 9.90 -13.64 11.46
C TYR A 365 8.93 -12.70 12.15
N PHE A 366 8.15 -11.97 11.35
CA PHE A 366 7.09 -11.09 11.80
C PHE A 366 5.75 -11.53 11.25
N GLU A 367 4.76 -11.64 12.11
CA GLU A 367 3.38 -11.90 11.73
C GLU A 367 2.54 -10.66 12.01
N ALA A 368 2.02 -10.03 10.97
CA ALA A 368 1.19 -8.83 11.07
C ALA A 368 -0.22 -9.21 11.58
N PRO A 369 -0.60 -8.80 12.80
CA PRO A 369 -1.85 -9.24 13.42
C PRO A 369 -3.07 -8.73 12.64
N GLY A 370 -4.07 -9.61 12.46
CA GLY A 370 -5.38 -9.26 11.90
C GLY A 370 -5.41 -8.98 10.40
N THR A 371 -4.28 -9.13 9.70
CA THR A 371 -4.15 -8.78 8.29
C THR A 371 -4.01 -10.02 7.39
N ALA A 372 -4.33 -9.85 6.10
CA ALA A 372 -4.25 -10.86 5.05
C ALA A 372 -3.17 -10.48 4.01
N HIS A 373 -3.29 -10.97 2.76
CA HIS A 373 -2.39 -10.65 1.63
C HIS A 373 -2.76 -9.28 1.05
N GLU A 374 -2.34 -8.21 1.72
CA GLU A 374 -2.80 -6.83 1.47
C GLU A 374 -1.80 -5.77 1.91
N PHE A 375 -2.00 -4.50 1.48
CA PHE A 375 -1.09 -3.40 1.80
C PHE A 375 -0.94 -3.14 3.29
N GLN A 376 -1.95 -3.40 4.11
CA GLN A 376 -1.83 -3.22 5.56
C GLN A 376 -0.78 -4.17 6.16
N THR A 377 -0.70 -5.42 5.69
CA THR A 377 0.40 -6.34 6.03
C THR A 377 1.75 -5.79 5.61
N TRP A 378 1.87 -5.29 4.39
CA TRP A 378 3.16 -4.88 3.82
C TRP A 378 3.65 -3.55 4.38
N ARG A 379 2.74 -2.63 4.74
CA ARG A 379 3.07 -1.42 5.51
C ARG A 379 3.65 -1.77 6.87
N LYS A 380 2.98 -2.67 7.63
CA LYS A 380 3.48 -3.18 8.91
C LYS A 380 4.83 -3.89 8.74
N SER A 381 4.98 -4.67 7.67
CA SER A 381 6.24 -5.37 7.37
C SER A 381 7.39 -4.40 7.08
N LEU A 382 7.16 -3.35 6.29
CA LEU A 382 8.16 -2.32 6.03
C LEU A 382 8.50 -1.53 7.30
N HIS A 383 7.51 -1.21 8.12
CA HIS A 383 7.69 -0.52 9.40
C HIS A 383 8.59 -1.31 10.35
N GLU A 384 8.44 -2.62 10.41
CA GLU A 384 9.28 -3.50 11.25
C GLU A 384 10.65 -3.82 10.63
N PHE A 385 10.73 -3.84 9.30
CA PHE A 385 11.98 -4.15 8.59
C PHE A 385 12.94 -2.96 8.54
N ALA A 386 12.44 -1.75 8.24
CA ALA A 386 13.28 -0.58 8.05
C ALA A 386 14.20 -0.25 9.25
N PRO A 387 13.76 -0.42 10.52
CA PRO A 387 14.62 -0.26 11.69
C PRO A 387 15.77 -1.27 11.79
N LEU A 388 15.71 -2.39 11.08
CA LEU A 388 16.78 -3.40 11.09
C LEU A 388 17.92 -3.07 10.12
N LEU A 389 17.66 -2.14 9.18
CA LEU A 389 18.56 -1.85 8.08
C LEU A 389 19.71 -0.93 8.50
N PHE A 390 20.92 -1.26 8.05
CA PHE A 390 22.12 -0.41 8.09
C PHE A 390 22.50 0.07 9.49
N LYS A 391 22.17 -0.71 10.51
CA LYS A 391 22.69 -0.50 11.87
C LYS A 391 24.21 -0.72 11.89
N GLU A 392 24.91 0.15 12.58
CA GLU A 392 26.36 0.03 12.84
C GLU A 392 26.68 -1.11 13.78
#